data_889a95897f7a8be24ee58704ce77ce4a
#
_entry.id   889a95897f7a8be24ee58704ce77ce4a
#
_cell.length_a   1.000
_cell.length_b   1.000
_cell.length_c   1.000
_cell.angle_alpha   90.00
_cell.angle_beta   90.00
_cell.angle_gamma   90.00
#
_symmetry.space_group_name_H-M   'P 1'
#
loop_
_entity.id
_entity.type
_entity.pdbx_description
1 polymer ?
#
loop_
_entity_poly.entity_id
_entity_poly.type
_entity_poly.pdbx_seq_one_letter_code
_entity_poly.pdbx_strand_id
1 'polypeptide(L)'
;MHVSQSRSISGGPNINYQELKDTIKKYPDALTICVKHAYPGLIENGIKPFGCILLDPRSIEGTSTHGIKRKDLLKDLDNDTKFFVASMTDPSVTNYLREKKADIWGWHAFTESLRDDEDRKQGIKNNQVKIREDIGLPAGATLITGGTCAAMRAIGMLHTMGFRNLHLFGFECSLEEEPTEDMKKETTGADDEPKRPKYFQVSIEDKSYWTTGELLAMAPRS
;
A
#
# COMPACT_ATOMS: atom_id res chain seq x y z
N MET A 1 -5.61 -28.72 -6.70
CA MET A 1 -4.90 -27.43 -6.59
C MET A 1 -5.32 -26.78 -5.30
N HIS A 2 -4.49 -26.79 -4.24
CA HIS A 2 -4.79 -26.03 -3.05
C HIS A 2 -4.65 -24.54 -3.40
N VAL A 3 -5.76 -23.83 -3.41
CA VAL A 3 -5.74 -22.37 -3.54
C VAL A 3 -5.27 -21.84 -2.19
N SER A 4 -4.02 -21.38 -2.11
CA SER A 4 -3.52 -20.74 -0.91
C SER A 4 -4.33 -19.46 -0.66
N GLN A 5 -4.80 -19.31 0.57
CA GLN A 5 -5.49 -18.10 1.00
C GLN A 5 -4.44 -17.07 1.41
N SER A 6 -4.58 -15.84 0.98
CA SER A 6 -3.70 -14.75 1.41
C SER A 6 -4.51 -13.63 2.05
N ARG A 7 -3.84 -12.82 2.87
CA ARG A 7 -4.45 -11.67 3.54
C ARG A 7 -3.68 -10.43 3.20
N SER A 8 -4.36 -9.37 2.85
CA SER A 8 -3.74 -8.07 2.63
C SER A 8 -4.21 -7.11 3.72
N ILE A 9 -3.30 -6.32 4.26
CA ILE A 9 -3.56 -5.40 5.36
C ILE A 9 -3.14 -4.02 4.92
N SER A 10 -4.05 -3.04 5.01
CA SER A 10 -3.71 -1.65 4.75
C SER A 10 -3.14 -0.98 6.01
N GLY A 11 -2.51 0.18 5.85
CA GLY A 11 -2.01 0.98 6.97
C GLY A 11 -3.06 1.88 7.59
N GLY A 12 -4.34 1.55 7.46
CA GLY A 12 -5.41 2.30 8.10
C GLY A 12 -5.36 2.22 9.63
N PRO A 13 -5.91 3.22 10.34
CA PRO A 13 -5.91 3.24 11.80
C PRO A 13 -6.79 2.15 12.44
N ASN A 14 -7.68 1.55 11.66
CA ASN A 14 -8.76 0.69 12.15
C ASN A 14 -8.46 -0.82 12.01
N ILE A 15 -7.19 -1.25 12.01
CA ILE A 15 -6.88 -2.68 11.97
C ILE A 15 -7.27 -3.33 13.29
N ASN A 16 -8.29 -4.19 13.27
CA ASN A 16 -8.64 -5.03 14.40
C ASN A 16 -7.66 -6.21 14.48
N TYR A 17 -6.61 -6.05 15.29
CA TYR A 17 -5.57 -7.08 15.45
C TYR A 17 -6.08 -8.38 16.08
N GLN A 18 -7.14 -8.32 16.90
CA GLN A 18 -7.73 -9.53 17.48
C GLN A 18 -8.44 -10.35 16.40
N GLU A 19 -9.26 -9.72 15.60
CA GLU A 19 -9.94 -10.35 14.45
C GLU A 19 -8.94 -10.94 13.45
N LEU A 20 -7.85 -10.21 13.19
CA LEU A 20 -6.76 -10.69 12.36
C LEU A 20 -6.12 -11.95 12.94
N LYS A 21 -5.80 -11.97 14.25
CA LYS A 21 -5.23 -13.15 14.95
C LYS A 21 -6.18 -14.35 14.89
N ASP A 22 -7.48 -14.13 15.08
CA ASP A 22 -8.49 -15.19 15.01
C ASP A 22 -8.63 -15.73 13.59
N THR A 23 -8.53 -14.83 12.59
CA THR A 23 -8.51 -15.22 11.19
C THR A 23 -7.25 -16.01 10.84
N ILE A 24 -6.07 -15.65 11.37
CA ILE A 24 -4.82 -16.43 11.19
C ILE A 24 -4.96 -17.83 11.78
N LYS A 25 -5.54 -17.96 12.98
CA LYS A 25 -5.80 -19.27 13.60
C LYS A 25 -6.75 -20.14 12.78
N LYS A 26 -7.78 -19.50 12.20
CA LYS A 26 -8.78 -20.20 11.36
C LYS A 26 -8.18 -20.70 10.04
N TYR A 27 -7.21 -19.98 9.50
CA TYR A 27 -6.58 -20.28 8.21
C TYR A 27 -5.05 -20.30 8.34
N PRO A 28 -4.46 -21.34 8.94
CA PRO A 28 -3.03 -21.37 9.28
C PRO A 28 -2.09 -21.35 8.07
N ASP A 29 -2.55 -21.86 6.92
CA ASP A 29 -1.77 -21.88 5.68
C ASP A 29 -1.87 -20.57 4.88
N ALA A 30 -2.63 -19.60 5.36
CA ALA A 30 -2.79 -18.33 4.67
C ALA A 30 -1.62 -17.38 4.95
N LEU A 31 -1.09 -16.76 3.89
CA LEU A 31 -0.03 -15.78 3.99
C LEU A 31 -0.59 -14.42 4.46
N THR A 32 0.09 -13.77 5.38
CA THR A 32 -0.22 -12.39 5.78
C THR A 32 0.66 -11.44 4.99
N ILE A 33 0.03 -10.52 4.25
CA ILE A 33 0.70 -9.48 3.47
C ILE A 33 0.26 -8.12 4.02
N CYS A 34 1.19 -7.21 4.19
CA CYS A 34 0.87 -5.86 4.66
C CYS A 34 1.42 -4.78 3.72
N VAL A 35 0.97 -3.55 3.90
CA VAL A 35 1.62 -2.37 3.36
C VAL A 35 2.45 -1.68 4.45
N LYS A 36 3.36 -0.80 4.05
CA LYS A 36 4.36 -0.17 4.92
C LYS A 36 3.81 0.34 6.27
N HIS A 37 2.69 1.07 6.24
CA HIS A 37 2.14 1.68 7.47
C HIS A 37 1.55 0.67 8.45
N ALA A 38 1.10 -0.49 7.99
CA ALA A 38 0.59 -1.56 8.85
C ALA A 38 1.70 -2.41 9.47
N TYR A 39 2.91 -2.39 8.88
CA TYR A 39 4.00 -3.25 9.25
C TYR A 39 4.40 -3.16 10.74
N PRO A 40 4.66 -1.95 11.31
CA PRO A 40 5.03 -1.84 12.72
C PRO A 40 3.98 -2.42 13.66
N GLY A 41 2.70 -2.09 13.43
CA GLY A 41 1.62 -2.59 14.28
C GLY A 41 1.46 -4.11 14.24
N LEU A 42 1.77 -4.75 13.11
CA LEU A 42 1.80 -6.22 13.04
C LEU A 42 2.91 -6.80 13.91
N ILE A 43 4.13 -6.28 13.77
CA ILE A 43 5.30 -6.72 14.55
C ILE A 43 5.04 -6.53 16.07
N GLU A 44 4.55 -5.36 16.48
CA GLU A 44 4.18 -5.06 17.86
C GLU A 44 3.11 -6.01 18.43
N ASN A 45 2.22 -6.49 17.57
CA ASN A 45 1.19 -7.47 17.94
C ASN A 45 1.64 -8.93 17.81
N GLY A 46 2.93 -9.17 17.53
CA GLY A 46 3.51 -10.51 17.39
C GLY A 46 3.06 -11.24 16.11
N ILE A 47 2.62 -10.50 15.09
CA ILE A 47 2.21 -11.04 13.79
C ILE A 47 3.35 -10.80 12.81
N LYS A 48 3.98 -11.88 12.34
CA LYS A 48 5.03 -11.83 11.34
C LYS A 48 4.41 -11.90 9.94
N PRO A 49 4.47 -10.83 9.13
CA PRO A 49 3.95 -10.88 7.77
C PRO A 49 4.92 -11.66 6.86
N PHE A 50 4.37 -12.47 5.96
CA PHE A 50 5.14 -13.08 4.87
C PHE A 50 5.75 -12.01 3.96
N GLY A 51 5.00 -10.91 3.73
CA GLY A 51 5.48 -9.85 2.87
C GLY A 51 4.94 -8.47 3.23
N CYS A 52 5.77 -7.46 2.94
CA CYS A 52 5.43 -6.05 3.10
C CYS A 52 5.56 -5.34 1.75
N ILE A 53 4.49 -4.71 1.28
CA ILE A 53 4.45 -4.00 0.00
C ILE A 53 4.80 -2.53 0.22
N LEU A 54 5.79 -2.06 -0.52
CA LEU A 54 6.32 -0.71 -0.48
C LEU A 54 6.08 -0.03 -1.83
N LEU A 55 5.42 1.12 -1.78
CA LEU A 55 5.22 2.02 -2.90
C LEU A 55 5.22 3.43 -2.33
N ASP A 56 6.37 4.07 -2.27
CA ASP A 56 6.50 5.43 -1.74
C ASP A 56 7.62 6.17 -2.49
N PRO A 57 7.30 7.15 -3.33
CA PRO A 57 8.30 7.94 -4.06
C PRO A 57 9.04 8.94 -3.18
N ARG A 58 8.75 9.00 -1.90
CA ARG A 58 9.32 9.97 -0.97
C ARG A 58 10.48 9.36 -0.19
N SER A 59 11.46 10.22 0.15
CA SER A 59 12.64 9.82 0.92
C SER A 59 12.29 9.19 2.27
N ILE A 60 13.09 8.20 2.70
CA ILE A 60 12.99 7.52 4.00
C ILE A 60 13.18 8.48 5.18
N GLU A 61 13.94 9.54 4.99
CA GLU A 61 14.28 10.52 6.04
C GLU A 61 13.12 11.48 6.36
N GLY A 62 12.10 11.52 5.53
CA GLY A 62 10.93 12.37 5.75
C GLY A 62 9.90 11.77 6.70
N THR A 63 8.82 12.53 6.88
CA THR A 63 7.68 12.14 7.73
C THR A 63 6.55 11.58 6.89
N SER A 64 5.86 10.57 7.39
CA SER A 64 4.65 10.00 6.77
C SER A 64 3.45 10.94 6.93
N THR A 65 2.37 10.64 6.20
CA THR A 65 1.11 11.38 6.30
C THR A 65 0.47 11.38 7.70
N HIS A 66 0.94 10.50 8.60
CA HIS A 66 0.46 10.40 9.98
C HIS A 66 1.48 10.96 11.00
N GLY A 67 2.40 11.83 10.57
CA GLY A 67 3.39 12.44 11.46
C GLY A 67 4.51 11.51 11.95
N ILE A 68 4.55 10.26 11.51
CA ILE A 68 5.55 9.26 11.89
C ILE A 68 6.74 9.38 10.95
N LYS A 69 7.97 9.40 11.46
CA LYS A 69 9.17 9.31 10.60
C LYS A 69 9.12 8.03 9.77
N ARG A 70 9.30 8.13 8.45
CA ARG A 70 9.19 6.96 7.54
C ARG A 70 10.18 5.86 7.91
N LYS A 71 11.35 6.22 8.43
CA LYS A 71 12.37 5.30 8.93
C LYS A 71 11.86 4.46 10.10
N ASP A 72 11.06 5.05 10.99
CA ASP A 72 10.51 4.35 12.15
C ASP A 72 9.49 3.29 11.76
N LEU A 73 8.83 3.44 10.59
CA LEU A 73 7.94 2.42 10.04
C LEU A 73 8.67 1.12 9.65
N LEU A 74 9.98 1.18 9.48
CA LEU A 74 10.82 0.07 9.04
C LEU A 74 11.99 -0.19 10.01
N LYS A 75 11.90 0.27 11.27
CA LYS A 75 13.01 0.14 12.23
C LYS A 75 13.22 -1.31 12.70
N ASP A 76 12.15 -2.06 12.92
CA ASP A 76 12.15 -3.41 13.47
C ASP A 76 11.81 -4.42 12.35
N LEU A 77 12.80 -4.67 11.45
CA LEU A 77 12.60 -5.60 10.35
C LEU A 77 12.67 -7.05 10.84
N ASP A 78 11.66 -7.84 10.49
CA ASP A 78 11.70 -9.29 10.63
C ASP A 78 12.44 -9.91 9.45
N ASN A 79 13.42 -10.77 9.70
CA ASN A 79 14.29 -11.34 8.67
C ASN A 79 13.56 -12.28 7.70
N ASP A 80 12.43 -12.83 8.10
CA ASP A 80 11.64 -13.75 7.28
C ASP A 80 10.64 -13.01 6.37
N THR A 81 10.44 -11.70 6.62
CA THR A 81 9.54 -10.87 5.80
C THR A 81 10.17 -10.51 4.46
N LYS A 82 9.45 -10.74 3.37
CA LYS A 82 9.80 -10.30 2.02
C LYS A 82 9.33 -8.88 1.77
N PHE A 83 10.23 -7.98 1.39
CA PHE A 83 9.89 -6.60 1.07
C PHE A 83 9.68 -6.44 -0.43
N PHE A 84 8.42 -6.34 -0.84
CA PHE A 84 8.04 -6.11 -2.24
C PHE A 84 8.12 -4.61 -2.54
N VAL A 85 9.20 -4.19 -3.18
CA VAL A 85 9.52 -2.78 -3.42
C VAL A 85 9.18 -2.39 -4.85
N ALA A 86 8.29 -1.42 -5.02
CA ALA A 86 7.96 -0.87 -6.33
C ALA A 86 9.15 -0.11 -6.94
N SER A 87 9.33 -0.18 -8.25
CA SER A 87 10.39 0.55 -8.96
C SER A 87 10.33 2.07 -8.79
N MET A 88 9.16 2.61 -8.48
CA MET A 88 8.95 4.03 -8.21
C MET A 88 9.18 4.44 -6.74
N THR A 89 9.57 3.48 -5.88
CA THR A 89 9.93 3.77 -4.49
C THR A 89 11.27 4.52 -4.46
N ASP A 90 11.35 5.54 -3.61
CA ASP A 90 12.58 6.34 -3.47
C ASP A 90 13.80 5.48 -3.18
N PRO A 91 14.95 5.70 -3.84
CA PRO A 91 16.16 4.90 -3.66
C PRO A 91 16.65 4.83 -2.21
N SER A 92 16.42 5.87 -1.38
CA SER A 92 16.80 5.88 0.03
C SER A 92 16.11 4.78 0.83
N VAL A 93 14.85 4.44 0.50
CA VAL A 93 14.13 3.32 1.12
C VAL A 93 14.79 1.99 0.78
N THR A 94 15.11 1.80 -0.50
CA THR A 94 15.76 0.56 -0.97
C THR A 94 17.16 0.40 -0.38
N ASN A 95 17.93 1.48 -0.29
CA ASN A 95 19.25 1.48 0.32
C ASN A 95 19.18 1.14 1.81
N TYR A 96 18.23 1.75 2.54
CA TYR A 96 17.99 1.43 3.95
C TYR A 96 17.67 -0.06 4.16
N LEU A 97 16.81 -0.65 3.34
CA LEU A 97 16.50 -2.08 3.41
C LEU A 97 17.72 -2.96 3.12
N ARG A 98 18.56 -2.57 2.14
CA ARG A 98 19.82 -3.30 1.82
C ARG A 98 20.81 -3.24 2.99
N GLU A 99 20.99 -2.08 3.62
CA GLU A 99 21.83 -1.92 4.82
C GLU A 99 21.36 -2.84 5.95
N LYS A 100 20.06 -3.02 6.09
CA LYS A 100 19.43 -3.92 7.07
C LYS A 100 19.44 -5.40 6.62
N LYS A 101 19.97 -5.72 5.44
CA LYS A 101 20.00 -7.07 4.85
C LYS A 101 18.61 -7.70 4.68
N ALA A 102 17.59 -6.88 4.43
CA ALA A 102 16.23 -7.34 4.19
C ALA A 102 16.11 -8.13 2.87
N ASP A 103 15.19 -9.08 2.80
CA ASP A 103 14.85 -9.84 1.58
C ASP A 103 14.00 -8.96 0.65
N ILE A 104 14.60 -8.42 -0.41
CA ILE A 104 13.99 -7.41 -1.30
C ILE A 104 13.60 -8.05 -2.64
N TRP A 105 12.33 -7.86 -3.01
CA TRP A 105 11.74 -8.29 -4.27
C TRP A 105 11.22 -7.08 -5.04
N GLY A 106 11.74 -6.87 -6.25
CA GLY A 106 11.32 -5.75 -7.09
C GLY A 106 10.02 -6.04 -7.84
N TRP A 107 9.17 -5.02 -8.00
CA TRP A 107 8.00 -5.05 -8.86
C TRP A 107 7.77 -3.70 -9.54
N HIS A 108 6.99 -3.69 -10.63
CA HIS A 108 6.68 -2.49 -11.38
C HIS A 108 5.20 -2.18 -11.34
N ALA A 109 4.88 -0.97 -10.92
CA ALA A 109 3.51 -0.47 -10.94
C ALA A 109 3.14 -0.04 -12.37
N PHE A 110 1.96 -0.46 -12.83
CA PHE A 110 1.33 0.19 -13.97
C PHE A 110 0.79 1.56 -13.53
N THR A 111 1.21 2.61 -14.19
CA THR A 111 0.69 3.97 -13.99
C THR A 111 0.09 4.48 -15.30
N GLU A 112 -1.19 4.82 -15.29
CA GLU A 112 -1.75 5.63 -16.37
C GLU A 112 -1.25 7.07 -16.20
N SER A 113 -0.57 7.61 -17.20
CA SER A 113 -0.23 9.02 -17.22
C SER A 113 -1.40 9.84 -17.79
N LEU A 114 -1.50 11.11 -17.39
CA LEU A 114 -2.47 12.05 -18.00
C LEU A 114 -2.26 12.21 -19.50
N ARG A 115 -1.08 11.87 -20.01
CA ARG A 115 -0.79 11.80 -21.46
C ARG A 115 -1.51 10.66 -22.16
N ASP A 116 -1.92 9.61 -21.45
CA ASP A 116 -2.61 8.47 -22.06
C ASP A 116 -3.95 8.86 -22.68
N ASP A 117 -4.62 9.89 -22.15
CA ASP A 117 -5.85 10.42 -22.75
C ASP A 117 -5.59 11.19 -24.06
N GLU A 118 -4.47 11.90 -24.16
CA GLU A 118 -4.06 12.56 -25.41
C GLU A 118 -3.57 11.54 -26.43
N ASP A 119 -2.79 10.56 -26.01
CA ASP A 119 -2.30 9.47 -26.84
C ASP A 119 -3.46 8.60 -27.34
N ARG A 120 -4.48 8.31 -26.52
CA ARG A 120 -5.71 7.62 -26.94
C ARG A 120 -6.49 8.41 -27.98
N LYS A 121 -6.61 9.74 -27.82
CA LYS A 121 -7.25 10.62 -28.80
C LYS A 121 -6.51 10.66 -30.11
N GLN A 122 -5.19 10.49 -30.12
CA GLN A 122 -4.33 10.43 -31.30
C GLN A 122 -4.22 9.02 -31.90
N GLY A 123 -4.93 8.02 -31.36
CA GLY A 123 -4.89 6.63 -31.85
C GLY A 123 -3.58 5.90 -31.53
N ILE A 124 -2.73 6.42 -30.67
CA ILE A 124 -1.50 5.78 -30.23
C ILE A 124 -1.86 4.60 -29.33
N LYS A 125 -1.71 3.41 -29.88
CA LYS A 125 -2.00 2.15 -29.17
C LYS A 125 -0.86 1.83 -28.21
N ASN A 126 -1.22 1.71 -26.93
CA ASN A 126 -0.52 0.88 -25.94
C ASN A 126 0.77 1.45 -25.35
N ASN A 127 0.61 2.37 -24.44
CA ASN A 127 1.67 2.92 -23.59
C ASN A 127 2.40 1.85 -22.73
N GLN A 128 1.81 0.68 -22.52
CA GLN A 128 2.43 -0.41 -21.75
C GLN A 128 3.71 -0.96 -22.40
N VAL A 129 3.72 -1.07 -23.73
CA VAL A 129 4.91 -1.50 -24.47
C VAL A 129 6.01 -0.47 -24.33
N LYS A 130 5.69 0.80 -24.53
CA LYS A 130 6.64 1.90 -24.41
C LYS A 130 7.19 2.05 -22.99
N ILE A 131 6.34 1.97 -21.95
CA ILE A 131 6.79 2.02 -20.55
C ILE A 131 7.79 0.88 -20.27
N ARG A 132 7.51 -0.35 -20.74
CA ARG A 132 8.44 -1.48 -20.58
C ARG A 132 9.78 -1.24 -21.27
N GLU A 133 9.74 -0.70 -22.47
CA GLU A 133 10.94 -0.36 -23.25
C GLU A 133 11.74 0.75 -22.57
N ASP A 134 11.08 1.83 -22.15
CA ASP A 134 11.70 3.00 -21.51
C ASP A 134 12.40 2.66 -20.19
N ILE A 135 11.89 1.69 -19.44
CA ILE A 135 12.49 1.22 -18.18
C ILE A 135 13.30 -0.08 -18.34
N GLY A 136 13.49 -0.54 -19.57
CA GLY A 136 14.31 -1.72 -19.87
C GLY A 136 13.75 -3.05 -19.35
N LEU A 137 12.44 -3.18 -19.21
CA LEU A 137 11.82 -4.43 -18.76
C LEU A 137 11.76 -5.46 -19.87
N PRO A 138 11.95 -6.75 -19.54
CA PRO A 138 11.71 -7.84 -20.48
C PRO A 138 10.28 -7.81 -21.03
N ALA A 139 10.09 -8.21 -22.29
CA ALA A 139 8.80 -8.21 -22.97
C ALA A 139 7.69 -8.97 -22.23
N GLY A 140 8.05 -9.97 -21.41
CA GLY A 140 7.11 -10.75 -20.59
C GLY A 140 6.88 -10.19 -19.17
N ALA A 141 7.50 -9.08 -18.79
CA ALA A 141 7.33 -8.53 -17.45
C ALA A 141 5.88 -8.05 -17.22
N THR A 142 5.32 -8.42 -16.07
CA THR A 142 3.97 -8.01 -15.69
C THR A 142 4.03 -6.68 -14.94
N LEU A 143 3.25 -5.71 -15.40
CA LEU A 143 3.02 -4.46 -14.67
C LEU A 143 1.79 -4.63 -13.77
N ILE A 144 1.95 -4.30 -12.50
CA ILE A 144 0.87 -4.48 -11.51
C ILE A 144 -0.08 -3.30 -11.58
N THR A 145 -1.32 -3.58 -11.96
CA THR A 145 -2.43 -2.63 -11.93
C THR A 145 -3.01 -2.52 -10.52
N GLY A 146 -3.94 -1.60 -10.33
CA GLY A 146 -4.63 -1.34 -9.06
C GLY A 146 -4.56 0.15 -8.72
N GLY A 147 -5.46 0.65 -7.92
CA GLY A 147 -5.65 2.07 -7.62
C GLY A 147 -4.40 2.90 -7.27
N THR A 148 -4.63 4.04 -6.68
CA THR A 148 -3.59 5.04 -6.38
C THR A 148 -2.73 4.73 -5.17
N CYS A 149 -3.14 3.78 -4.31
CA CYS A 149 -2.41 3.44 -3.09
C CYS A 149 -1.81 2.02 -3.11
N ALA A 150 -0.83 1.79 -2.25
CA ALA A 150 -0.13 0.51 -2.12
C ALA A 150 -1.08 -0.65 -1.77
N ALA A 151 -2.11 -0.39 -0.96
CA ALA A 151 -3.08 -1.41 -0.54
C ALA A 151 -3.91 -1.94 -1.72
N MET A 152 -4.41 -1.06 -2.59
CA MET A 152 -5.14 -1.46 -3.80
C MET A 152 -4.23 -2.21 -4.78
N ARG A 153 -2.96 -1.80 -4.91
CA ARG A 153 -1.99 -2.52 -5.73
C ARG A 153 -1.60 -3.87 -5.14
N ALA A 154 -1.65 -4.00 -3.81
CA ALA A 154 -1.47 -5.29 -3.15
C ALA A 154 -2.50 -6.33 -3.63
N ILE A 155 -3.76 -5.93 -3.77
CA ILE A 155 -4.82 -6.80 -4.31
C ILE A 155 -4.46 -7.25 -5.73
N GLY A 156 -4.10 -6.32 -6.61
CA GLY A 156 -3.70 -6.62 -7.99
C GLY A 156 -2.48 -7.54 -8.07
N MET A 157 -1.47 -7.29 -7.23
CA MET A 157 -0.27 -8.11 -7.16
C MET A 157 -0.57 -9.53 -6.69
N LEU A 158 -1.32 -9.68 -5.60
CA LEU A 158 -1.70 -10.98 -5.05
C LEU A 158 -2.55 -11.78 -6.04
N HIS A 159 -3.48 -11.11 -6.74
CA HIS A 159 -4.26 -11.75 -7.81
C HIS A 159 -3.35 -12.24 -8.95
N THR A 160 -2.36 -11.44 -9.36
CA THR A 160 -1.38 -11.82 -10.39
C THR A 160 -0.51 -13.00 -9.93
N MET A 161 -0.17 -13.08 -8.65
CA MET A 161 0.54 -14.21 -8.04
C MET A 161 -0.31 -15.47 -7.89
N GLY A 162 -1.59 -15.43 -8.24
CA GLY A 162 -2.48 -16.59 -8.23
C GLY A 162 -3.40 -16.72 -7.01
N PHE A 163 -3.34 -15.78 -6.08
CA PHE A 163 -4.26 -15.80 -4.93
C PHE A 163 -5.67 -15.37 -5.37
N ARG A 164 -6.70 -16.05 -4.86
CA ARG A 164 -8.11 -15.80 -5.22
C ARG A 164 -9.00 -15.48 -4.03
N ASN A 165 -8.59 -15.90 -2.84
CA ASN A 165 -9.31 -15.61 -1.60
C ASN A 165 -8.50 -14.62 -0.77
N LEU A 166 -8.99 -13.41 -0.60
CA LEU A 166 -8.36 -12.34 0.16
C LEU A 166 -9.26 -11.95 1.33
N HIS A 167 -8.66 -11.84 2.51
CA HIS A 167 -9.27 -11.22 3.67
C HIS A 167 -8.65 -9.84 3.84
N LEU A 168 -9.43 -8.80 3.82
CA LEU A 168 -8.98 -7.41 3.88
C LEU A 168 -9.20 -6.85 5.28
N PHE A 169 -8.18 -6.14 5.81
CA PHE A 169 -8.20 -5.49 7.12
C PHE A 169 -7.65 -4.07 7.00
N GLY A 170 -8.36 -3.08 7.55
CA GLY A 170 -7.94 -1.68 7.50
C GLY A 170 -8.07 -1.06 6.11
N PHE A 171 -9.08 -1.46 5.34
CA PHE A 171 -9.37 -0.93 3.98
C PHE A 171 -10.53 0.07 3.97
N GLU A 172 -11.03 0.47 5.12
CA GLU A 172 -12.24 1.28 5.28
C GLU A 172 -12.05 2.69 4.69
N CYS A 173 -10.82 3.19 4.62
CA CYS A 173 -10.49 4.55 4.17
C CYS A 173 -11.29 5.65 4.92
N SER A 174 -11.67 5.36 6.16
CA SER A 174 -12.48 6.24 7.00
C SER A 174 -12.17 5.99 8.48
N LEU A 175 -12.60 6.92 9.33
CA LEU A 175 -12.52 6.83 10.79
C LEU A 175 -13.94 6.82 11.35
N GLU A 176 -14.21 5.99 12.35
CA GLU A 176 -15.48 6.02 13.08
C GLU A 176 -15.56 7.21 14.05
N GLU A 177 -14.40 7.60 14.59
CA GLU A 177 -14.28 8.72 15.53
C GLU A 177 -13.75 9.98 14.86
N GLU A 178 -13.98 11.13 15.50
CA GLU A 178 -13.42 12.38 15.02
C GLU A 178 -11.90 12.33 15.03
N PRO A 179 -11.24 12.77 13.92
CA PRO A 179 -9.79 12.76 13.84
C PRO A 179 -9.17 13.64 14.94
N THR A 180 -8.11 13.12 15.56
CA THR A 180 -7.37 13.84 16.59
C THR A 180 -6.66 15.07 16.01
N GLU A 181 -6.28 16.02 16.89
CA GLU A 181 -5.51 17.19 16.46
C GLU A 181 -4.18 16.82 15.82
N ASP A 182 -3.55 15.70 16.21
CA ASP A 182 -2.34 15.21 15.58
C ASP A 182 -2.59 14.71 14.15
N MET A 183 -3.73 14.12 13.88
CA MET A 183 -4.14 13.69 12.54
C MET A 183 -4.50 14.87 11.64
N LYS A 184 -4.94 15.99 12.21
CA LYS A 184 -5.26 17.24 11.50
C LYS A 184 -4.02 18.10 11.20
N LYS A 185 -2.84 17.74 11.71
CA LYS A 185 -1.58 18.48 11.46
C LYS A 185 -1.18 18.44 9.99
N GLU A 186 -0.34 19.40 9.61
CA GLU A 186 0.24 19.46 8.27
C GLU A 186 1.03 18.19 7.95
N THR A 187 0.79 17.65 6.77
CA THR A 187 1.53 16.51 6.24
C THR A 187 2.30 16.94 5.00
N THR A 188 3.46 16.33 4.77
CA THR A 188 4.21 16.56 3.55
C THR A 188 3.57 15.77 2.41
N GLY A 189 3.14 16.46 1.35
CA GLY A 189 2.62 15.83 0.13
C GLY A 189 3.71 15.12 -0.68
N ALA A 190 3.35 14.56 -1.83
CA ALA A 190 4.30 13.93 -2.75
C ALA A 190 5.37 14.92 -3.26
N ASP A 191 5.03 16.19 -3.33
CA ASP A 191 5.87 17.31 -3.79
C ASP A 191 6.58 18.04 -2.65
N ASP A 192 6.65 17.42 -1.44
CA ASP A 192 7.18 18.00 -0.21
C ASP A 192 6.50 19.33 0.23
N GLU A 193 5.36 19.64 -0.36
CA GLU A 193 4.53 20.76 0.10
C GLU A 193 3.72 20.37 1.34
N PRO A 194 3.69 21.19 2.38
CA PRO A 194 2.86 20.94 3.55
C PRO A 194 1.38 21.03 3.18
N LYS A 195 0.63 19.95 3.41
CA LYS A 195 -0.82 19.87 3.17
C LYS A 195 -1.52 19.50 4.47
N ARG A 196 -2.58 20.23 4.80
CA ARG A 196 -3.48 19.84 5.90
C ARG A 196 -4.58 18.95 5.37
N PRO A 197 -4.75 17.73 5.89
CA PRO A 197 -5.87 16.90 5.51
C PRO A 197 -7.17 17.59 5.94
N LYS A 198 -8.08 17.80 4.98
CA LYS A 198 -9.41 18.33 5.27
C LYS A 198 -10.33 17.16 5.52
N TYR A 199 -10.62 16.89 6.79
CA TYR A 199 -11.58 15.88 7.18
C TYR A 199 -13.00 16.42 7.05
N PHE A 200 -13.91 15.55 6.62
CA PHE A 200 -15.34 15.79 6.58
C PHE A 200 -16.09 14.51 6.92
N GLN A 201 -17.31 14.65 7.40
CA GLN A 201 -18.18 13.51 7.68
C GLN A 201 -18.89 13.05 6.42
N VAL A 202 -19.02 11.74 6.30
CA VAL A 202 -19.89 11.05 5.35
C VAL A 202 -20.82 10.12 6.12
N SER A 203 -22.07 10.04 5.71
CA SER A 203 -23.04 9.11 6.31
C SER A 203 -23.28 7.95 5.35
N ILE A 204 -23.16 6.74 5.86
CA ILE A 204 -23.44 5.50 5.13
C ILE A 204 -24.45 4.73 5.97
N GLU A 205 -25.65 4.54 5.44
CA GLU A 205 -26.78 4.00 6.19
C GLU A 205 -27.03 4.84 7.45
N ASP A 206 -27.05 4.24 8.62
CA ASP A 206 -27.31 4.92 9.91
C ASP A 206 -26.03 5.33 10.66
N LYS A 207 -24.84 5.22 10.03
CA LYS A 207 -23.55 5.52 10.64
C LYS A 207 -22.86 6.70 9.96
N SER A 208 -22.18 7.50 10.75
CA SER A 208 -21.35 8.60 10.26
C SER A 208 -19.87 8.26 10.41
N TYR A 209 -19.09 8.58 9.38
CA TYR A 209 -17.65 8.33 9.33
C TYR A 209 -16.93 9.60 8.94
N TRP A 210 -15.71 9.75 9.45
CA TRP A 210 -14.81 10.82 9.06
C TRP A 210 -13.86 10.34 7.96
N THR A 211 -13.69 11.12 6.91
CA THR A 211 -12.77 10.83 5.82
C THR A 211 -12.14 12.09 5.26
N THR A 212 -11.20 11.93 4.33
CA THR A 212 -10.66 13.03 3.52
C THR A 212 -10.93 12.75 2.05
N GLY A 213 -10.85 13.78 1.20
CA GLY A 213 -10.97 13.59 -0.25
C GLY A 213 -9.93 12.59 -0.79
N GLU A 214 -8.73 12.57 -0.24
CA GLU A 214 -7.67 11.63 -0.60
C GLU A 214 -8.02 10.21 -0.17
N LEU A 215 -8.44 10.00 1.08
CA LEU A 215 -8.87 8.68 1.56
C LEU A 215 -10.06 8.14 0.75
N LEU A 216 -11.03 8.99 0.46
CA LEU A 216 -12.19 8.60 -0.35
C LEU A 216 -11.80 8.23 -1.79
N ALA A 217 -10.82 8.92 -2.37
CA ALA A 217 -10.28 8.57 -3.69
C ALA A 217 -9.53 7.23 -3.69
N MET A 218 -9.03 6.78 -2.55
CA MET A 218 -8.35 5.50 -2.38
C MET A 218 -9.31 4.35 -2.07
N ALA A 219 -10.57 4.64 -1.69
CA ALA A 219 -11.55 3.62 -1.37
C ALA A 219 -11.84 2.71 -2.58
N PRO A 220 -12.06 1.42 -2.37
CA PRO A 220 -12.50 0.52 -3.43
C PRO A 220 -13.82 1.05 -4.01
N ARG A 221 -13.89 1.17 -5.32
CA ARG A 221 -15.15 1.48 -6.00
C ARG A 221 -15.87 0.17 -6.26
N SER A 222 -17.08 0.02 -5.74
CA SER A 222 -17.98 -1.10 -6.02
C SER A 222 -18.45 -1.08 -7.47
#